data_50da8ff3c253c68194f51b007a977b25
#
_entry.id   50da8ff3c253c68194f51b007a977b25
#
_cell.length_a   1.000
_cell.length_b   1.000
_cell.length_c   1.000
_cell.angle_alpha   90.00
_cell.angle_beta   90.00
_cell.angle_gamma   90.00
#
_symmetry.space_group_name_H-M   'P 1'
#
loop_
_entity.id
_entity.type
_entity.pdbx_description
1 polymer ?
#
loop_
_entity_poly.entity_id
_entity_poly.type
_entity_poly.pdbx_seq_one_letter_code
_entity_poly.pdbx_strand_id
1 'polypeptide(L)'
;MISWTDLIADHDIWIDNFDEGRGGFALDRVVIHHNAGKAMTHAGVYGAFTNNGTSAHYNVDIDGNICQFVHDSDTAWHCPGVNKKSIGIEHANCSGAEGGWDVGDETIDAGAHLTAAICRAYGLGRPEWRSNVFPHSDFYSTACPASLRDKYAGEYIEKAQEYYDNLDADLSNKEGWVSQDGGWWYRLADGSWETGWFPVNEKWYYANDRGWLQVGWQHIDGHWYFLHNVHDTRYGEMETGWIKDGEHWFLLDERGRMLTGWQQVKGKWYFLEDNGAMRTGWLSYEGNDYFLTDTGAMAVGLCQTRLDGACSIFGEDGKLLRGRIVVEQDSNGIVKLVESK
;
A
#
# COMPACT_ATOMS: atom_id res chain seq x y z
N MET A 1 -2.76 6.04 7.74
CA MET A 1 -3.21 4.79 8.40
C MET A 1 -4.67 4.57 8.09
N ILE A 2 -5.02 3.40 7.58
CA ILE A 2 -6.41 3.05 7.30
C ILE A 2 -7.03 2.58 8.60
N SER A 3 -8.17 3.19 8.97
CA SER A 3 -8.93 2.76 10.12
C SER A 3 -9.62 1.43 9.81
N TRP A 4 -9.38 0.45 10.63
CA TRP A 4 -10.13 -0.79 10.69
C TRP A 4 -11.37 -0.54 11.54
N THR A 5 -12.47 -0.11 10.93
CA THR A 5 -13.65 0.32 11.67
C THR A 5 -13.34 1.48 12.64
N ASP A 6 -12.94 1.24 13.86
CA ASP A 6 -12.52 2.22 14.87
C ASP A 6 -11.06 2.07 15.30
N LEU A 7 -10.32 1.12 14.74
CA LEU A 7 -8.94 0.80 15.07
C LEU A 7 -7.97 1.21 13.95
N ILE A 8 -6.87 1.84 14.33
CA ILE A 8 -5.78 2.24 13.45
C ILE A 8 -4.48 1.65 14.00
N ALA A 9 -3.64 1.04 13.13
CA ALA A 9 -2.30 0.66 13.52
C ALA A 9 -1.49 1.92 13.89
N ASP A 10 -0.80 1.89 15.05
CA ASP A 10 -0.02 3.01 15.55
C ASP A 10 1.24 3.25 14.73
N HIS A 11 1.78 2.18 14.13
CA HIS A 11 3.03 2.17 13.37
C HIS A 11 2.94 1.27 12.14
N ASP A 12 3.74 1.61 11.12
CA ASP A 12 4.00 0.77 9.94
C ASP A 12 5.51 0.54 9.82
N ILE A 13 5.93 -0.73 9.77
CA ILE A 13 7.33 -1.12 9.52
C ILE A 13 7.31 -2.23 8.47
N TRP A 14 7.44 -1.87 7.20
CA TRP A 14 7.32 -2.82 6.10
C TRP A 14 8.49 -3.79 6.03
N ILE A 15 8.17 -5.07 5.78
CA ILE A 15 9.14 -6.17 5.65
C ILE A 15 9.03 -6.79 4.26
N ASP A 16 10.17 -7.28 3.72
CA ASP A 16 10.22 -7.90 2.38
C ASP A 16 9.87 -9.42 2.40
N ASN A 17 9.65 -10.00 3.57
CA ASN A 17 9.36 -11.43 3.73
C ASN A 17 7.87 -11.72 3.55
N PHE A 18 7.35 -11.61 2.33
CA PHE A 18 5.96 -11.92 1.99
C PHE A 18 5.83 -12.31 0.51
N ASP A 19 4.70 -12.88 0.11
CA ASP A 19 4.34 -13.03 -1.30
C ASP A 19 3.34 -11.94 -1.67
N GLU A 20 3.52 -11.31 -2.83
CA GLU A 20 2.54 -10.34 -3.37
C GLU A 20 1.19 -11.02 -3.64
N GLY A 21 0.13 -10.43 -3.11
CA GLY A 21 -1.23 -10.90 -3.22
C GLY A 21 -1.49 -12.21 -2.47
N ARG A 22 -2.69 -12.74 -2.62
CA ARG A 22 -3.15 -13.97 -1.95
C ARG A 22 -3.39 -15.14 -2.87
N GLY A 23 -2.92 -15.05 -4.13
CA GLY A 23 -3.05 -16.13 -5.13
C GLY A 23 -4.50 -16.52 -5.43
N GLY A 24 -5.45 -15.59 -5.34
CA GLY A 24 -6.87 -15.79 -5.60
C GLY A 24 -7.67 -16.39 -4.41
N PHE A 25 -7.06 -16.53 -3.22
CA PHE A 25 -7.75 -16.97 -2.02
C PHE A 25 -8.35 -15.78 -1.26
N ALA A 26 -9.60 -15.94 -0.82
CA ALA A 26 -10.21 -15.01 0.15
C ALA A 26 -9.66 -15.28 1.56
N LEU A 27 -9.65 -14.24 2.39
CA LEU A 27 -9.41 -14.37 3.83
C LEU A 27 -10.58 -15.10 4.47
N ASP A 28 -10.29 -16.07 5.33
CA ASP A 28 -11.29 -16.85 6.05
C ASP A 28 -10.98 -16.99 7.55
N ARG A 29 -9.84 -16.46 8.02
CA ARG A 29 -9.40 -16.59 9.42
C ARG A 29 -8.36 -15.61 9.88
N VAL A 30 -8.28 -15.45 11.20
CA VAL A 30 -7.16 -14.82 11.93
C VAL A 30 -6.36 -15.92 12.61
N VAL A 31 -5.03 -15.84 12.59
CA VAL A 31 -4.13 -16.74 13.31
C VAL A 31 -3.35 -15.98 14.37
N ILE A 32 -3.49 -16.43 15.61
CA ILE A 32 -2.88 -15.82 16.79
C ILE A 32 -1.52 -16.44 17.07
N HIS A 33 -0.53 -15.60 17.24
CA HIS A 33 0.85 -15.92 17.57
C HIS A 33 1.32 -15.20 18.82
N HIS A 34 2.48 -15.61 19.34
CA HIS A 34 3.23 -14.87 20.35
C HIS A 34 4.69 -14.73 19.94
N ASN A 35 5.35 -13.64 20.31
CA ASN A 35 6.71 -13.28 19.88
C ASN A 35 7.81 -14.25 20.35
N ALA A 36 7.49 -15.16 21.28
CA ALA A 36 8.47 -16.05 21.92
C ALA A 36 9.74 -15.32 22.43
N GLY A 37 9.57 -14.05 22.85
CA GLY A 37 10.60 -13.19 23.40
C GLY A 37 9.99 -12.23 24.42
N LYS A 38 10.65 -12.05 25.58
CA LYS A 38 10.14 -11.18 26.64
C LYS A 38 10.22 -9.71 26.22
N ALA A 39 9.08 -9.01 26.26
CA ALA A 39 8.95 -7.57 26.02
C ALA A 39 9.61 -7.12 24.70
N MET A 40 9.44 -7.88 23.63
CA MET A 40 9.99 -7.51 22.32
C MET A 40 9.28 -6.25 21.81
N THR A 41 10.08 -5.29 21.37
CA THR A 41 9.60 -4.11 20.63
C THR A 41 9.27 -4.48 19.19
N HIS A 42 8.51 -3.64 18.48
CA HIS A 42 8.25 -3.83 17.05
C HIS A 42 9.54 -3.97 16.23
N ALA A 43 10.57 -3.16 16.51
CA ALA A 43 11.88 -3.29 15.86
C ALA A 43 12.58 -4.64 16.18
N GLY A 44 12.40 -5.15 17.38
CA GLY A 44 12.91 -6.48 17.77
C GLY A 44 12.22 -7.60 17.02
N VAL A 45 10.91 -7.54 16.87
CA VAL A 45 10.11 -8.48 16.06
C VAL A 45 10.49 -8.41 14.60
N TYR A 46 10.64 -7.20 14.02
CA TYR A 46 11.14 -6.99 12.67
C TYR A 46 12.49 -7.68 12.43
N GLY A 47 13.44 -7.48 13.36
CA GLY A 47 14.75 -8.13 13.30
C GLY A 47 14.67 -9.65 13.37
N ALA A 48 13.78 -10.20 14.20
CA ALA A 48 13.55 -11.64 14.30
C ALA A 48 12.97 -12.21 12.99
N PHE A 49 11.98 -11.55 12.41
CA PHE A 49 11.39 -11.92 11.12
C PHE A 49 12.40 -11.91 9.99
N THR A 50 13.18 -10.83 9.87
CA THR A 50 14.23 -10.70 8.85
C THR A 50 15.26 -11.81 8.95
N ASN A 51 15.72 -12.12 10.17
CA ASN A 51 16.73 -13.15 10.42
C ASN A 51 16.21 -14.57 10.15
N ASN A 52 14.93 -14.83 10.41
CA ASN A 52 14.33 -16.16 10.30
C ASN A 52 13.64 -16.41 8.94
N GLY A 53 13.52 -15.39 8.08
CA GLY A 53 12.80 -15.50 6.82
C GLY A 53 11.30 -15.74 7.03
N THR A 54 10.71 -15.12 8.06
CA THR A 54 9.28 -15.19 8.40
C THR A 54 8.69 -13.79 8.48
N SER A 55 7.36 -13.70 8.62
CA SER A 55 6.64 -12.45 8.87
C SER A 55 5.27 -12.72 9.48
N ALA A 56 4.62 -11.68 10.00
CA ALA A 56 3.20 -11.64 10.28
C ALA A 56 2.64 -10.32 9.76
N HIS A 57 1.31 -10.20 9.69
CA HIS A 57 0.71 -8.95 9.24
C HIS A 57 0.82 -7.88 10.32
N TYR A 58 0.59 -8.27 11.58
CA TYR A 58 0.56 -7.36 12.71
C TYR A 58 1.37 -7.88 13.89
N ASN A 59 1.82 -6.95 14.73
CA ASN A 59 2.33 -7.20 16.06
C ASN A 59 1.73 -6.23 17.07
N VAL A 60 1.31 -6.75 18.20
CA VAL A 60 0.87 -5.97 19.37
C VAL A 60 1.96 -6.01 20.43
N ASP A 61 2.47 -4.87 20.88
CA ASP A 61 3.52 -4.79 21.89
C ASP A 61 2.97 -4.90 23.32
N ILE A 62 3.85 -4.77 24.31
CA ILE A 62 3.49 -4.93 25.73
C ILE A 62 2.61 -3.76 26.26
N ASP A 63 2.63 -2.62 25.59
CA ASP A 63 1.85 -1.42 25.93
C ASP A 63 0.56 -1.35 25.10
N GLY A 64 0.27 -2.37 24.29
CA GLY A 64 -0.92 -2.45 23.43
C GLY A 64 -0.79 -1.69 22.10
N ASN A 65 0.39 -1.12 21.77
CA ASN A 65 0.56 -0.47 20.48
C ASN A 65 0.59 -1.52 19.36
N ILE A 66 0.00 -1.17 18.21
CA ILE A 66 -0.13 -2.06 17.05
C ILE A 66 0.79 -1.60 15.93
N CYS A 67 1.59 -2.52 15.39
CA CYS A 67 2.43 -2.29 14.22
C CYS A 67 2.00 -3.21 13.08
N GLN A 68 1.88 -2.65 11.86
CA GLN A 68 1.68 -3.44 10.65
C GLN A 68 3.02 -3.68 9.94
N PHE A 69 3.28 -4.93 9.52
CA PHE A 69 4.50 -5.33 8.81
C PHE A 69 4.25 -5.77 7.36
N VAL A 70 3.08 -6.33 7.07
CA VAL A 70 2.68 -6.81 5.75
C VAL A 70 1.28 -6.32 5.46
N HIS A 71 1.04 -5.86 4.22
CA HIS A 71 -0.30 -5.46 3.80
C HIS A 71 -1.27 -6.65 3.84
N ASP A 72 -2.51 -6.40 4.20
CA ASP A 72 -3.52 -7.46 4.28
C ASP A 72 -3.88 -8.05 2.91
N SER A 73 -3.62 -7.33 1.83
CA SER A 73 -3.73 -7.82 0.46
C SER A 73 -2.68 -8.87 0.10
N ASP A 74 -1.58 -8.93 0.88
CA ASP A 74 -0.43 -9.77 0.62
C ASP A 74 -0.38 -10.98 1.56
N THR A 75 0.51 -11.91 1.30
CA THR A 75 0.63 -13.16 2.05
C THR A 75 1.84 -13.12 2.97
N ALA A 76 1.63 -12.84 4.26
CA ALA A 76 2.68 -12.97 5.26
C ALA A 76 3.07 -14.43 5.51
N TRP A 77 4.34 -14.69 5.84
CA TRP A 77 4.88 -16.03 6.07
C TRP A 77 4.88 -16.39 7.55
N HIS A 78 3.68 -16.56 8.15
CA HIS A 78 3.50 -16.81 9.58
C HIS A 78 3.04 -18.23 9.93
N CYS A 79 2.31 -18.91 9.03
CA CYS A 79 1.71 -20.20 9.30
C CYS A 79 1.60 -21.04 8.02
N PRO A 80 2.59 -21.91 7.72
CA PRO A 80 2.60 -22.75 6.52
C PRO A 80 1.27 -23.50 6.33
N GLY A 81 0.75 -23.50 5.10
CA GLY A 81 -0.51 -24.14 4.73
C GLY A 81 -1.75 -23.26 4.81
N VAL A 82 -1.73 -22.16 5.59
CA VAL A 82 -2.86 -21.23 5.71
C VAL A 82 -2.50 -19.76 5.43
N ASN A 83 -1.25 -19.42 5.18
CA ASN A 83 -0.78 -18.05 4.95
C ASN A 83 -1.68 -17.24 4.00
N LYS A 84 -2.07 -17.83 2.86
CA LYS A 84 -2.86 -17.15 1.82
C LYS A 84 -4.30 -16.84 2.23
N LYS A 85 -4.80 -17.46 3.31
CA LYS A 85 -6.18 -17.36 3.77
C LYS A 85 -6.32 -16.69 5.12
N SER A 86 -5.21 -16.26 5.73
CA SER A 86 -5.20 -15.75 7.10
C SER A 86 -4.50 -14.42 7.24
N ILE A 87 -4.91 -13.68 8.25
CA ILE A 87 -4.14 -12.59 8.85
C ILE A 87 -3.44 -13.15 10.09
N GLY A 88 -2.12 -12.99 10.20
CA GLY A 88 -1.33 -13.37 11.38
C GLY A 88 -1.11 -12.18 12.30
N ILE A 89 -1.38 -12.35 13.60
CA ILE A 89 -1.16 -11.34 14.64
C ILE A 89 -0.20 -11.91 15.68
N GLU A 90 0.94 -11.28 15.85
CA GLU A 90 1.91 -11.54 16.91
C GLU A 90 1.56 -10.73 18.17
N HIS A 91 1.81 -11.31 19.34
CA HIS A 91 1.54 -10.70 20.64
C HIS A 91 2.79 -10.72 21.50
N ALA A 92 3.13 -9.60 22.10
CA ALA A 92 4.27 -9.50 22.99
C ALA A 92 4.05 -10.26 24.30
N ASN A 93 5.09 -10.98 24.74
CA ASN A 93 5.09 -11.64 26.03
C ASN A 93 5.64 -10.72 27.12
N CYS A 94 4.97 -10.61 28.25
CA CYS A 94 5.48 -9.92 29.45
C CYS A 94 6.45 -10.79 30.27
N SER A 95 6.47 -12.12 30.05
CA SER A 95 7.43 -13.05 30.66
C SER A 95 8.17 -13.87 29.60
N GLY A 96 9.24 -14.54 30.02
CA GLY A 96 9.96 -15.55 29.21
C GLY A 96 9.39 -16.97 29.40
N ALA A 97 10.15 -17.97 28.91
CA ALA A 97 9.77 -19.39 29.03
C ALA A 97 9.55 -19.84 30.46
N GLU A 98 10.33 -19.34 31.40
CA GLU A 98 10.23 -19.63 32.83
C GLU A 98 8.90 -19.14 33.44
N GLY A 99 8.29 -18.12 32.87
CA GLY A 99 6.97 -17.59 33.22
C GLY A 99 5.85 -18.10 32.31
N GLY A 100 6.11 -19.12 31.47
CA GLY A 100 5.09 -19.72 30.58
C GLY A 100 4.70 -18.84 29.38
N TRP A 101 5.53 -17.89 29.00
CA TRP A 101 5.26 -16.94 27.92
C TRP A 101 3.98 -16.12 28.18
N ASP A 102 3.84 -15.60 29.39
CA ASP A 102 2.67 -14.83 29.80
C ASP A 102 2.50 -13.55 28.97
N VAL A 103 1.26 -13.09 28.81
CA VAL A 103 0.88 -11.91 28.02
C VAL A 103 0.14 -10.93 28.94
N GLY A 104 0.44 -9.65 28.82
CA GLY A 104 -0.18 -8.59 29.63
C GLY A 104 -1.58 -8.22 29.15
N ASP A 105 -2.35 -7.58 30.05
CA ASP A 105 -3.73 -7.19 29.81
C ASP A 105 -3.86 -6.22 28.63
N GLU A 106 -2.91 -5.26 28.49
CA GLU A 106 -2.87 -4.28 27.39
C GLU A 106 -2.68 -4.96 26.03
N THR A 107 -1.76 -5.97 25.97
CA THR A 107 -1.53 -6.75 24.74
C THR A 107 -2.77 -7.61 24.39
N ILE A 108 -3.42 -8.22 25.40
CA ILE A 108 -4.63 -9.02 25.20
C ILE A 108 -5.76 -8.12 24.70
N ASP A 109 -5.95 -6.97 25.31
CA ASP A 109 -7.01 -6.02 24.97
C ASP A 109 -6.87 -5.48 23.55
N ALA A 110 -5.70 -4.93 23.21
CA ALA A 110 -5.41 -4.41 21.87
C ALA A 110 -5.44 -5.52 20.79
N GLY A 111 -4.93 -6.71 21.09
CA GLY A 111 -4.98 -7.86 20.17
C GLY A 111 -6.41 -8.34 19.93
N ALA A 112 -7.26 -8.38 20.95
CA ALA A 112 -8.67 -8.71 20.85
C ALA A 112 -9.44 -7.68 20.03
N HIS A 113 -9.18 -6.39 20.25
CA HIS A 113 -9.74 -5.28 19.47
C HIS A 113 -9.34 -5.37 17.99
N LEU A 114 -8.05 -5.57 17.69
CA LEU A 114 -7.55 -5.77 16.32
C LEU A 114 -8.21 -6.99 15.66
N THR A 115 -8.36 -8.10 16.39
CA THR A 115 -9.03 -9.32 15.88
C THR A 115 -10.49 -9.02 15.52
N ALA A 116 -11.22 -8.29 16.36
CA ALA A 116 -12.59 -7.88 16.09
C ALA A 116 -12.68 -7.01 14.83
N ALA A 117 -11.79 -6.01 14.71
CA ALA A 117 -11.72 -5.11 13.56
C ALA A 117 -11.44 -5.88 12.25
N ILE A 118 -10.49 -6.83 12.26
CA ILE A 118 -10.18 -7.68 11.09
C ILE A 118 -11.39 -8.57 10.76
N CYS A 119 -12.00 -9.22 11.73
CA CYS A 119 -13.17 -10.05 11.49
C CYS A 119 -14.32 -9.24 10.88
N ARG A 120 -14.47 -8.00 11.29
CA ARG A 120 -15.47 -7.08 10.74
C ARG A 120 -15.14 -6.65 9.33
N ALA A 121 -13.91 -6.16 9.10
CA ALA A 121 -13.46 -5.62 7.82
C ALA A 121 -13.49 -6.65 6.69
N TYR A 122 -13.23 -7.93 7.01
CA TYR A 122 -13.19 -9.02 6.01
C TYR A 122 -14.41 -9.93 6.03
N GLY A 123 -15.48 -9.56 6.75
CA GLY A 123 -16.70 -10.36 6.78
C GLY A 123 -16.52 -11.77 7.34
N LEU A 124 -15.54 -11.97 8.25
CA LEU A 124 -15.25 -13.28 8.83
C LEU A 124 -16.32 -13.72 9.85
N GLY A 125 -17.21 -12.81 10.22
CA GLY A 125 -18.21 -13.01 11.26
C GLY A 125 -17.69 -12.69 12.66
N ARG A 126 -18.57 -12.84 13.68
CA ARG A 126 -18.22 -12.60 15.09
C ARG A 126 -17.06 -13.50 15.50
N PRO A 127 -15.99 -12.97 16.17
CA PRO A 127 -14.84 -13.76 16.57
C PRO A 127 -15.22 -15.02 17.37
N GLU A 128 -14.74 -16.16 16.93
CA GLU A 128 -15.00 -17.45 17.57
C GLU A 128 -13.74 -18.33 17.48
N TRP A 129 -13.30 -18.83 18.66
CA TRP A 129 -12.11 -19.66 18.76
C TRP A 129 -12.27 -20.97 18.01
N ARG A 130 -11.30 -21.28 17.10
CA ARG A 130 -11.33 -22.45 16.20
C ARG A 130 -12.47 -22.49 15.19
N SER A 131 -13.11 -21.36 14.94
CA SER A 131 -14.05 -21.16 13.85
C SER A 131 -13.50 -20.18 12.82
N ASN A 132 -13.16 -18.95 13.25
CA ASN A 132 -12.52 -17.91 12.43
C ASN A 132 -11.29 -17.27 13.11
N VAL A 133 -11.03 -17.58 14.40
CA VAL A 133 -9.81 -17.19 15.14
C VAL A 133 -9.12 -18.45 15.65
N PHE A 134 -7.88 -18.67 15.25
CA PHE A 134 -7.16 -19.91 15.49
C PHE A 134 -5.81 -19.67 16.17
N PRO A 135 -5.35 -20.55 17.08
CA PRO A 135 -3.96 -20.58 17.52
C PRO A 135 -3.07 -21.15 16.41
N HIS A 136 -1.85 -20.67 16.29
CA HIS A 136 -0.85 -21.20 15.34
C HIS A 136 -0.68 -22.73 15.44
N SER A 137 -0.74 -23.27 16.66
CA SER A 137 -0.59 -24.69 16.92
C SER A 137 -1.67 -25.60 16.31
N ASP A 138 -2.76 -25.05 15.81
CA ASP A 138 -3.79 -25.86 15.13
C ASP A 138 -3.38 -26.22 13.68
N PHE A 139 -2.41 -25.50 13.11
CA PHE A 139 -1.94 -25.71 11.74
C PHE A 139 -0.49 -26.15 11.64
N TYR A 140 0.30 -25.95 12.71
CA TYR A 140 1.71 -26.28 12.74
C TYR A 140 2.12 -26.87 14.08
N SER A 141 3.06 -27.82 14.08
CA SER A 141 3.57 -28.44 15.33
C SER A 141 4.44 -27.44 16.10
N THR A 142 3.84 -26.63 16.95
CA THR A 142 4.48 -25.57 17.75
C THR A 142 3.78 -25.37 19.08
N ALA A 143 4.49 -24.79 20.06
CA ALA A 143 3.88 -24.36 21.32
C ALA A 143 3.14 -23.00 21.18
N CYS A 144 3.39 -22.25 20.12
CA CYS A 144 2.76 -20.96 19.84
C CYS A 144 1.23 -21.11 19.68
N PRO A 145 0.40 -20.24 20.28
CA PRO A 145 0.74 -19.02 21.02
C PRO A 145 0.84 -19.19 22.55
N ALA A 146 1.22 -20.36 23.03
CA ALA A 146 1.48 -20.64 24.45
C ALA A 146 0.34 -20.18 25.38
N SER A 147 0.58 -19.23 26.30
CA SER A 147 -0.40 -18.77 27.29
C SER A 147 -1.67 -18.19 26.66
N LEU A 148 -1.60 -17.55 25.50
CA LEU A 148 -2.79 -17.06 24.79
C LEU A 148 -3.77 -18.19 24.43
N ARG A 149 -3.25 -19.38 24.11
CA ARG A 149 -4.08 -20.56 23.87
C ARG A 149 -4.48 -21.22 25.18
N ASP A 150 -3.54 -21.41 26.11
CA ASP A 150 -3.71 -22.32 27.24
C ASP A 150 -4.39 -21.65 28.45
N LYS A 151 -4.22 -20.32 28.59
CA LYS A 151 -4.73 -19.54 29.72
C LYS A 151 -5.75 -18.48 29.31
N TYR A 152 -5.52 -17.76 28.21
CA TYR A 152 -6.24 -16.54 27.89
C TYR A 152 -7.22 -16.66 26.70
N ALA A 153 -7.35 -17.83 26.05
CA ALA A 153 -8.21 -17.97 24.86
C ALA A 153 -9.66 -17.54 25.11
N GLY A 154 -10.22 -17.86 26.27
CA GLY A 154 -11.58 -17.45 26.66
C GLY A 154 -11.69 -15.94 26.79
N GLU A 155 -10.83 -15.33 27.60
CA GLU A 155 -10.80 -13.88 27.83
C GLU A 155 -10.56 -13.10 26.53
N TYR A 156 -9.60 -13.55 25.72
CA TYR A 156 -9.27 -12.93 24.44
C TYR A 156 -10.47 -12.91 23.50
N ILE A 157 -11.18 -14.02 23.39
CA ILE A 157 -12.36 -14.13 22.51
C ILE A 157 -13.55 -13.36 23.09
N GLU A 158 -13.78 -13.39 24.40
CA GLU A 158 -14.83 -12.59 25.03
C GLU A 158 -14.64 -11.10 24.76
N LYS A 159 -13.41 -10.59 24.95
CA LYS A 159 -13.06 -9.19 24.62
C LYS A 159 -13.23 -8.91 23.11
N ALA A 160 -12.75 -9.81 22.24
CA ALA A 160 -12.89 -9.62 20.79
C ALA A 160 -14.36 -9.60 20.36
N GLN A 161 -15.21 -10.42 20.99
CA GLN A 161 -16.65 -10.42 20.74
C GLN A 161 -17.32 -9.15 21.26
N GLU A 162 -16.91 -8.64 22.42
CA GLU A 162 -17.42 -7.39 22.96
C GLU A 162 -17.08 -6.21 22.04
N TYR A 163 -15.84 -6.11 21.57
CA TYR A 163 -15.45 -5.12 20.56
C TYR A 163 -16.24 -5.27 19.27
N TYR A 164 -16.37 -6.51 18.74
CA TYR A 164 -17.10 -6.77 17.51
C TYR A 164 -18.58 -6.36 17.60
N ASP A 165 -19.23 -6.66 18.71
CA ASP A 165 -20.64 -6.34 18.94
C ASP A 165 -20.83 -4.81 19.14
N ASN A 166 -19.87 -4.14 19.77
CA ASN A 166 -19.87 -2.68 19.98
C ASN A 166 -19.51 -1.88 18.73
N LEU A 167 -18.72 -2.43 17.81
CA LEU A 167 -18.39 -1.79 16.53
C LEU A 167 -19.66 -1.42 15.74
N ASP A 168 -20.70 -2.26 15.78
CA ASP A 168 -21.99 -1.93 15.16
C ASP A 168 -22.75 -0.81 15.87
N ALA A 169 -22.68 -0.77 17.19
CA ALA A 169 -23.40 0.22 18.00
C ALA A 169 -22.76 1.62 17.87
N ASP A 170 -21.42 1.69 17.79
CA ASP A 170 -20.68 2.96 17.67
C ASP A 170 -20.68 3.48 16.21
N LEU A 171 -20.63 2.59 15.23
CA LEU A 171 -20.72 2.93 13.80
C LEU A 171 -22.12 3.44 13.41
N SER A 172 -23.18 3.12 14.20
CA SER A 172 -24.54 3.53 13.85
C SER A 172 -24.76 5.03 13.86
N ASN A 173 -23.86 5.85 14.47
CA ASN A 173 -24.05 7.29 14.66
C ASN A 173 -22.80 8.18 14.48
N LYS A 174 -21.67 7.65 14.00
CA LYS A 174 -20.43 8.43 13.87
C LYS A 174 -20.09 8.70 12.41
N GLU A 175 -19.81 9.97 12.07
CA GLU A 175 -19.25 10.34 10.78
C GLU A 175 -17.85 9.72 10.61
N GLY A 176 -17.57 9.16 9.46
CA GLY A 176 -16.25 8.60 9.15
C GLY A 176 -16.27 7.39 8.24
N TRP A 177 -15.10 6.79 8.11
CA TRP A 177 -14.89 5.61 7.29
C TRP A 177 -15.54 4.37 7.91
N VAL A 178 -16.25 3.61 7.08
CA VAL A 178 -16.89 2.35 7.44
C VAL A 178 -16.47 1.29 6.44
N SER A 179 -16.05 0.12 6.91
CA SER A 179 -15.74 -1.04 6.10
C SER A 179 -16.75 -2.16 6.36
N GLN A 180 -17.30 -2.71 5.30
CA GLN A 180 -18.20 -3.86 5.35
C GLN A 180 -18.15 -4.64 4.04
N ASP A 181 -18.28 -5.96 4.09
CA ASP A 181 -18.33 -6.84 2.91
C ASP A 181 -17.16 -6.64 1.92
N GLY A 182 -15.97 -6.30 2.46
CA GLY A 182 -14.75 -6.06 1.66
C GLY A 182 -14.71 -4.73 0.91
N GLY A 183 -15.63 -3.81 1.19
CA GLY A 183 -15.67 -2.47 0.63
C GLY A 183 -15.59 -1.38 1.69
N TRP A 184 -15.41 -0.14 1.27
CA TRP A 184 -15.34 1.04 2.12
C TRP A 184 -16.39 2.06 1.72
N TRP A 185 -16.96 2.76 2.72
CA TRP A 185 -17.85 3.89 2.59
C TRP A 185 -17.41 5.01 3.51
N TYR A 186 -17.75 6.23 3.17
CA TYR A 186 -17.66 7.34 4.12
C TYR A 186 -19.06 7.74 4.57
N ARG A 187 -19.29 7.63 5.88
CA ARG A 187 -20.57 7.94 6.51
C ARG A 187 -20.61 9.39 6.94
N LEU A 188 -21.71 10.06 6.62
CA LEU A 188 -22.01 11.41 7.06
C LEU A 188 -22.66 11.43 8.45
N ALA A 189 -22.62 12.59 9.11
CA ALA A 189 -23.20 12.79 10.44
C ALA A 189 -24.71 12.51 10.52
N ASP A 190 -25.44 12.64 9.41
CA ASP A 190 -26.87 12.33 9.31
C ASP A 190 -27.16 10.84 9.07
N GLY A 191 -26.11 10.04 8.97
CA GLY A 191 -26.19 8.58 8.71
C GLY A 191 -26.25 8.19 7.24
N SER A 192 -26.29 9.13 6.31
CA SER A 192 -26.16 8.88 4.87
C SER A 192 -24.70 8.59 4.48
N TRP A 193 -24.47 8.25 3.22
CA TRP A 193 -23.16 7.90 2.67
C TRP A 193 -22.73 8.92 1.62
N GLU A 194 -21.42 9.23 1.57
CA GLU A 194 -20.88 10.01 0.47
C GLU A 194 -20.95 9.26 -0.85
N THR A 195 -21.20 10.02 -1.92
CA THR A 195 -21.20 9.54 -3.30
C THR A 195 -20.54 10.59 -4.20
N GLY A 196 -19.95 10.16 -5.31
CA GLY A 196 -19.20 11.05 -6.18
C GLY A 196 -17.87 11.47 -5.53
N TRP A 197 -17.41 12.67 -5.83
CA TRP A 197 -16.19 13.25 -5.27
C TRP A 197 -16.44 13.90 -3.90
N PHE A 198 -15.65 13.55 -2.91
CA PHE A 198 -15.73 14.13 -1.57
C PHE A 198 -14.35 14.27 -0.91
N PRO A 199 -14.15 15.31 -0.08
CA PRO A 199 -12.91 15.50 0.65
C PRO A 199 -12.99 14.92 2.07
N VAL A 200 -11.90 14.28 2.54
CA VAL A 200 -11.69 13.93 3.94
C VAL A 200 -10.27 14.36 4.33
N ASN A 201 -10.11 15.17 5.36
CA ASN A 201 -8.80 15.69 5.83
C ASN A 201 -7.94 16.27 4.68
N GLU A 202 -8.53 17.12 3.84
CA GLU A 202 -7.89 17.77 2.68
C GLU A 202 -7.46 16.81 1.55
N LYS A 203 -7.86 15.54 1.61
CA LYS A 203 -7.64 14.52 0.57
C LYS A 203 -8.93 14.24 -0.17
N TRP A 204 -8.85 13.99 -1.46
CA TRP A 204 -10.00 13.70 -2.30
C TRP A 204 -10.18 12.20 -2.51
N TYR A 205 -11.43 11.78 -2.45
CA TYR A 205 -11.87 10.40 -2.64
C TYR A 205 -13.05 10.37 -3.60
N TYR A 206 -13.31 9.22 -4.17
CA TYR A 206 -14.48 9.03 -5.03
C TYR A 206 -15.24 7.76 -4.64
N ALA A 207 -16.53 7.90 -4.42
CA ALA A 207 -17.45 6.79 -4.21
C ALA A 207 -18.44 6.68 -5.37
N ASN A 208 -18.83 5.46 -5.73
CA ASN A 208 -19.86 5.26 -6.75
C ASN A 208 -21.26 5.61 -6.22
N ASP A 209 -22.30 5.50 -7.05
CA ASP A 209 -23.69 5.82 -6.71
C ASP A 209 -24.26 4.97 -5.55
N ARG A 210 -23.58 3.90 -5.17
CA ARG A 210 -23.93 3.04 -4.02
C ARG A 210 -23.13 3.37 -2.76
N GLY A 211 -22.32 4.42 -2.81
CA GLY A 211 -21.44 4.84 -1.72
C GLY A 211 -20.12 4.06 -1.62
N TRP A 212 -19.85 3.11 -2.51
CA TRP A 212 -18.61 2.33 -2.46
C TRP A 212 -17.40 3.15 -2.90
N LEU A 213 -16.39 3.24 -2.04
CA LEU A 213 -15.10 3.84 -2.37
C LEU A 213 -14.50 3.16 -3.60
N GLN A 214 -14.05 3.95 -4.53
CA GLN A 214 -13.37 3.48 -5.74
C GLN A 214 -11.85 3.60 -5.58
N VAL A 215 -11.11 2.68 -6.22
CA VAL A 215 -9.64 2.65 -6.21
C VAL A 215 -9.11 2.30 -7.60
N GLY A 216 -7.82 2.55 -7.83
CA GLY A 216 -7.18 2.35 -9.13
C GLY A 216 -7.66 3.36 -10.17
N TRP A 217 -7.52 3.00 -11.43
CA TRP A 217 -7.93 3.86 -12.54
C TRP A 217 -9.46 3.98 -12.64
N GLN A 218 -9.95 5.23 -12.63
CA GLN A 218 -11.36 5.57 -12.78
C GLN A 218 -11.56 6.58 -13.90
N HIS A 219 -12.54 6.32 -14.77
CA HIS A 219 -12.94 7.27 -15.81
C HIS A 219 -14.20 8.00 -15.38
N ILE A 220 -14.05 9.28 -14.99
CA ILE A 220 -15.12 10.09 -14.40
C ILE A 220 -15.22 11.40 -15.19
N ASP A 221 -16.42 11.75 -15.65
CA ASP A 221 -16.71 12.98 -16.39
C ASP A 221 -15.76 13.25 -17.57
N GLY A 222 -15.39 12.19 -18.30
CA GLY A 222 -14.52 12.27 -19.48
C GLY A 222 -13.02 12.36 -19.19
N HIS A 223 -12.60 12.22 -17.94
CA HIS A 223 -11.20 12.23 -17.52
C HIS A 223 -10.83 10.97 -16.77
N TRP A 224 -9.56 10.53 -16.91
CA TRP A 224 -9.00 9.46 -16.12
C TRP A 224 -8.36 10.01 -14.85
N TYR A 225 -8.61 9.33 -13.73
CA TYR A 225 -8.05 9.59 -12.41
C TYR A 225 -7.44 8.30 -11.87
N PHE A 226 -6.45 8.41 -11.01
CA PHE A 226 -5.93 7.27 -10.26
C PHE A 226 -6.18 7.48 -8.78
N LEU A 227 -6.93 6.57 -8.19
CA LEU A 227 -7.21 6.52 -6.76
C LEU A 227 -6.30 5.46 -6.15
N HIS A 228 -5.54 5.83 -5.11
CA HIS A 228 -4.53 4.98 -4.51
C HIS A 228 -5.09 3.59 -4.18
N ASN A 229 -4.50 2.52 -4.73
CA ASN A 229 -5.06 1.18 -4.66
C ASN A 229 -4.26 0.21 -3.78
N VAL A 230 -3.19 0.71 -3.15
CA VAL A 230 -2.45 -0.06 -2.13
C VAL A 230 -3.16 0.13 -0.79
N HIS A 231 -3.39 -0.97 -0.09
CA HIS A 231 -4.06 -0.98 1.22
C HIS A 231 -3.09 -0.46 2.29
N ASP A 232 -2.84 0.84 2.26
CA ASP A 232 -2.04 1.60 3.23
C ASP A 232 -2.85 2.82 3.73
N THR A 233 -2.17 3.74 4.40
CA THR A 233 -2.77 4.97 4.96
C THR A 233 -3.41 5.90 3.92
N ARG A 234 -3.16 5.66 2.63
CA ARG A 234 -3.59 6.49 1.50
C ARG A 234 -4.68 5.83 0.65
N TYR A 235 -5.14 4.64 1.05
CA TYR A 235 -6.08 3.84 0.28
C TYR A 235 -7.32 4.64 -0.16
N GLY A 236 -7.55 4.71 -1.46
CA GLY A 236 -8.62 5.50 -2.08
C GLY A 236 -8.31 6.98 -2.28
N GLU A 237 -7.19 7.53 -1.80
CA GLU A 237 -6.81 8.92 -2.05
C GLU A 237 -6.60 9.17 -3.56
N MET A 238 -7.11 10.30 -4.06
CA MET A 238 -6.83 10.76 -5.41
C MET A 238 -5.35 11.15 -5.55
N GLU A 239 -4.67 10.51 -6.48
CA GLU A 239 -3.27 10.81 -6.78
C GLU A 239 -3.11 12.04 -7.67
N THR A 240 -1.97 12.71 -7.55
CA THR A 240 -1.55 13.84 -8.39
C THR A 240 -0.07 13.74 -8.71
N GLY A 241 0.38 14.42 -9.76
CA GLY A 241 1.78 14.37 -10.16
C GLY A 241 2.17 13.05 -10.81
N TRP A 242 3.42 12.64 -10.65
CA TRP A 242 3.92 11.39 -11.21
C TRP A 242 3.51 10.19 -10.37
N ILE A 243 2.88 9.22 -11.02
CA ILE A 243 2.57 7.91 -10.43
C ILE A 243 3.18 6.80 -11.26
N LYS A 244 3.46 5.66 -10.62
CA LYS A 244 3.88 4.44 -11.29
C LYS A 244 2.82 3.38 -11.10
N ASP A 245 2.31 2.83 -12.20
CA ASP A 245 1.40 1.69 -12.19
C ASP A 245 1.96 0.59 -13.07
N GLY A 246 2.24 -0.57 -12.47
CA GLY A 246 3.03 -1.61 -13.10
C GLY A 246 4.42 -1.11 -13.55
N GLU A 247 4.75 -1.30 -14.82
CA GLU A 247 6.03 -0.85 -15.40
C GLU A 247 5.96 0.57 -16.00
N HIS A 248 4.79 1.23 -15.99
CA HIS A 248 4.59 2.50 -16.67
C HIS A 248 4.47 3.66 -15.69
N TRP A 249 5.00 4.82 -16.10
CA TRP A 249 4.80 6.08 -15.43
C TRP A 249 3.68 6.86 -16.09
N PHE A 250 2.88 7.53 -15.27
CA PHE A 250 1.78 8.42 -15.67
C PHE A 250 1.94 9.76 -14.97
N LEU A 251 1.40 10.81 -15.57
CA LEU A 251 1.38 12.15 -14.99
C LEU A 251 -0.06 12.62 -14.83
N LEU A 252 -0.39 13.03 -13.62
CA LEU A 252 -1.70 13.59 -13.28
C LEU A 252 -1.55 15.08 -12.97
N ASP A 253 -2.53 15.89 -13.34
CA ASP A 253 -2.54 17.32 -12.98
C ASP A 253 -2.88 17.54 -11.50
N GLU A 254 -2.89 18.79 -11.03
CA GLU A 254 -3.23 19.14 -9.65
C GLU A 254 -4.67 18.80 -9.26
N ARG A 255 -5.54 18.50 -10.24
CA ARG A 255 -6.91 18.05 -10.06
C ARG A 255 -7.04 16.53 -10.19
N GLY A 256 -5.94 15.80 -10.27
CA GLY A 256 -5.89 14.35 -10.41
C GLY A 256 -6.15 13.83 -11.82
N ARG A 257 -6.34 14.68 -12.84
CA ARG A 257 -6.66 14.25 -14.20
C ARG A 257 -5.40 13.77 -14.92
N MET A 258 -5.46 12.60 -15.53
CA MET A 258 -4.38 12.03 -16.34
C MET A 258 -4.08 12.95 -17.53
N LEU A 259 -2.82 13.25 -17.74
CA LEU A 259 -2.31 14.05 -18.83
C LEU A 259 -1.82 13.17 -19.98
N THR A 260 -1.90 13.71 -21.21
CA THR A 260 -1.40 13.09 -22.44
C THR A 260 -0.62 14.12 -23.27
N GLY A 261 0.12 13.67 -24.27
CA GLY A 261 0.91 14.55 -25.16
C GLY A 261 2.12 15.13 -24.44
N TRP A 262 2.62 16.25 -24.97
CA TRP A 262 3.78 16.94 -24.42
C TRP A 262 3.48 17.66 -23.11
N GLN A 263 4.28 17.38 -22.08
CA GLN A 263 4.16 18.00 -20.76
C GLN A 263 5.50 18.50 -20.27
N GLN A 264 5.50 19.68 -19.64
CA GLN A 264 6.72 20.24 -19.06
C GLN A 264 6.69 20.15 -17.53
N VAL A 265 7.63 19.42 -16.93
CA VAL A 265 7.76 19.27 -15.48
C VAL A 265 9.16 19.68 -15.05
N LYS A 266 9.24 20.64 -14.13
CA LYS A 266 10.52 21.17 -13.60
C LYS A 266 11.54 21.53 -14.71
N GLY A 267 11.05 22.15 -15.80
CA GLY A 267 11.87 22.60 -16.92
C GLY A 267 12.27 21.51 -17.93
N LYS A 268 11.87 20.26 -17.74
CA LYS A 268 12.10 19.17 -18.70
C LYS A 268 10.81 18.81 -19.40
N TRP A 269 10.89 18.47 -20.70
CA TRP A 269 9.76 18.01 -21.48
C TRP A 269 9.66 16.48 -21.43
N TYR A 270 8.42 15.98 -21.36
CA TYR A 270 8.04 14.57 -21.36
C TYR A 270 6.90 14.38 -22.36
N PHE A 271 6.80 13.20 -22.91
CA PHE A 271 5.69 12.85 -23.77
C PHE A 271 4.88 11.68 -23.15
N LEU A 272 3.60 11.90 -22.98
CA LEU A 272 2.63 10.89 -22.51
C LEU A 272 1.84 10.41 -23.72
N GLU A 273 1.79 9.11 -23.93
CA GLU A 273 0.99 8.49 -24.99
C GLU A 273 -0.52 8.77 -24.79
N ASP A 274 -1.35 8.45 -25.76
CA ASP A 274 -2.81 8.64 -25.66
C ASP A 274 -3.44 7.85 -24.50
N ASN A 275 -2.81 6.74 -24.10
CA ASN A 275 -3.20 5.97 -22.91
C ASN A 275 -2.60 6.50 -21.59
N GLY A 276 -1.91 7.63 -21.63
CA GLY A 276 -1.26 8.30 -20.50
C GLY A 276 0.14 7.79 -20.14
N ALA A 277 0.60 6.67 -20.70
CA ALA A 277 1.90 6.10 -20.37
C ALA A 277 3.05 7.01 -20.83
N MET A 278 4.04 7.25 -19.96
CA MET A 278 5.23 8.02 -20.30
C MET A 278 6.07 7.31 -21.35
N ARG A 279 6.34 8.00 -22.44
CA ARG A 279 7.19 7.53 -23.54
C ARG A 279 8.66 7.56 -23.15
N THR A 280 9.41 6.55 -23.60
CA THR A 280 10.86 6.52 -23.65
C THR A 280 11.33 6.11 -25.05
N GLY A 281 12.59 6.42 -25.41
CA GLY A 281 13.13 6.12 -26.71
C GLY A 281 12.69 7.11 -27.81
N TRP A 282 12.73 6.64 -29.06
CA TRP A 282 12.42 7.45 -30.22
C TRP A 282 10.92 7.77 -30.35
N LEU A 283 10.63 9.02 -30.64
CA LEU A 283 9.29 9.54 -30.93
C LEU A 283 9.32 10.33 -32.25
N SER A 284 8.49 9.93 -33.21
CA SER A 284 8.20 10.76 -34.39
C SER A 284 6.85 11.46 -34.16
N TYR A 285 6.89 12.79 -34.11
CA TYR A 285 5.72 13.60 -33.80
C TYR A 285 5.70 14.85 -34.72
N GLU A 286 4.57 15.08 -35.40
CA GLU A 286 4.36 16.20 -36.34
C GLU A 286 5.53 16.36 -37.35
N GLY A 287 6.03 15.26 -37.90
CA GLY A 287 7.08 15.25 -38.92
C GLY A 287 8.50 15.53 -38.39
N ASN A 288 8.70 15.60 -37.08
CA ASN A 288 9.99 15.73 -36.42
C ASN A 288 10.28 14.49 -35.57
N ASP A 289 11.57 14.18 -35.39
CA ASP A 289 12.01 13.10 -34.54
C ASP A 289 12.61 13.65 -33.25
N TYR A 290 12.20 13.04 -32.15
CA TYR A 290 12.62 13.35 -30.77
C TYR A 290 13.16 12.06 -30.10
N PHE A 291 13.91 12.22 -29.03
CA PHE A 291 14.34 11.11 -28.20
C PHE A 291 14.04 11.39 -26.73
N LEU A 292 13.28 10.51 -26.12
CA LEU A 292 12.97 10.52 -24.68
C LEU A 292 13.98 9.58 -24.02
N THR A 293 14.75 10.07 -23.06
CA THR A 293 15.75 9.28 -22.33
C THR A 293 15.06 8.18 -21.50
N ASP A 294 15.83 7.30 -20.89
CA ASP A 294 15.28 6.26 -19.99
C ASP A 294 14.51 6.84 -18.80
N THR A 295 14.77 8.10 -18.45
CA THR A 295 14.00 8.85 -17.44
C THR A 295 12.73 9.51 -18.01
N GLY A 296 12.44 9.32 -19.30
CA GLY A 296 11.33 9.97 -20.02
C GLY A 296 11.60 11.43 -20.42
N ALA A 297 12.69 12.05 -19.98
CA ALA A 297 13.00 13.43 -20.33
C ALA A 297 13.43 13.56 -21.80
N MET A 298 12.88 14.56 -22.52
CA MET A 298 13.26 14.89 -23.89
C MET A 298 14.75 15.27 -23.96
N ALA A 299 15.48 14.62 -24.87
CA ALA A 299 16.89 14.91 -25.12
C ALA A 299 17.06 16.26 -25.79
N VAL A 300 18.08 17.01 -25.36
CA VAL A 300 18.57 18.24 -26.00
C VAL A 300 20.09 18.17 -26.08
N GLY A 301 20.68 18.79 -27.09
CA GLY A 301 22.12 18.70 -27.33
C GLY A 301 22.59 17.32 -27.75
N LEU A 302 23.80 16.91 -27.34
CA LEU A 302 24.36 15.59 -27.65
C LEU A 302 23.81 14.54 -26.69
N CYS A 303 23.18 13.51 -27.22
CA CYS A 303 22.61 12.43 -26.45
C CYS A 303 22.96 11.06 -27.05
N GLN A 304 23.36 10.10 -26.19
CA GLN A 304 23.53 8.72 -26.61
C GLN A 304 22.13 8.09 -26.83
N THR A 305 21.87 7.67 -28.06
CA THR A 305 20.55 7.16 -28.46
C THR A 305 20.55 5.67 -28.81
N ARG A 306 21.72 5.01 -28.69
CA ARG A 306 21.89 3.58 -28.99
C ARG A 306 22.83 2.93 -27.98
N LEU A 307 22.61 1.64 -27.73
CA LEU A 307 23.42 0.81 -26.80
C LEU A 307 24.89 0.63 -27.29
N ASP A 308 25.17 0.79 -28.60
CA ASP A 308 26.51 0.73 -29.18
C ASP A 308 27.34 2.03 -28.97
N GLY A 309 26.79 2.99 -28.23
CA GLY A 309 27.43 4.28 -27.95
C GLY A 309 27.18 5.34 -29.03
N ALA A 310 26.41 5.04 -30.07
CA ALA A 310 26.08 6.06 -31.07
C ALA A 310 25.23 7.17 -30.47
N CYS A 311 25.59 8.41 -30.79
CA CYS A 311 24.95 9.62 -30.31
C CYS A 311 24.19 10.34 -31.43
N SER A 312 23.16 11.06 -31.03
CA SER A 312 22.41 11.99 -31.89
C SER A 312 22.46 13.37 -31.28
N ILE A 313 22.29 14.39 -32.11
CA ILE A 313 22.28 15.80 -31.65
C ILE A 313 20.87 16.36 -31.85
N PHE A 314 20.36 16.97 -30.82
CA PHE A 314 19.03 17.59 -30.78
C PHE A 314 19.15 19.10 -30.55
N GLY A 315 18.26 19.88 -31.17
CA GLY A 315 18.13 21.30 -30.91
C GLY A 315 17.65 21.61 -29.49
N GLU A 316 17.59 22.85 -29.11
CA GLU A 316 16.99 23.28 -27.83
C GLU A 316 15.49 23.00 -27.76
N ASP A 317 14.84 22.85 -28.92
CA ASP A 317 13.45 22.45 -29.06
C ASP A 317 13.27 20.90 -29.06
N GLY A 318 14.34 20.15 -28.85
CA GLY A 318 14.37 18.68 -28.79
C GLY A 318 14.30 17.98 -30.15
N LYS A 319 14.24 18.69 -31.27
CA LYS A 319 14.20 18.07 -32.59
C LYS A 319 15.54 17.53 -33.00
N LEU A 320 15.54 16.33 -33.61
CA LEU A 320 16.74 15.73 -34.19
C LEU A 320 17.31 16.63 -35.29
N LEU A 321 18.55 17.05 -35.12
CA LEU A 321 19.27 17.80 -36.14
C LEU A 321 19.84 16.85 -37.19
N ARG A 322 19.62 17.18 -38.45
CA ARG A 322 20.09 16.40 -39.60
C ARG A 322 20.99 17.27 -40.49
N GLY A 323 21.90 16.66 -41.24
CA GLY A 323 22.81 17.34 -42.15
C GLY A 323 24.17 17.65 -41.52
N ARG A 324 24.84 18.74 -41.96
CA ARG A 324 26.15 19.14 -41.42
C ARG A 324 25.94 19.97 -40.15
N ILE A 325 26.43 19.44 -39.04
CA ILE A 325 26.33 20.06 -37.73
C ILE A 325 27.75 20.54 -37.33
N VAL A 326 27.87 21.79 -36.95
CA VAL A 326 29.14 22.38 -36.46
C VAL A 326 29.02 22.50 -34.95
N VAL A 327 29.96 21.92 -34.26
CA VAL A 327 30.06 22.00 -32.80
C VAL A 327 31.43 22.59 -32.42
N GLU A 328 31.46 23.41 -31.39
CA GLU A 328 32.67 23.93 -30.78
C GLU A 328 32.84 23.41 -29.37
N GLN A 329 34.07 23.09 -28.99
CA GLN A 329 34.42 22.68 -27.65
C GLN A 329 35.03 23.86 -26.90
N ASP A 330 34.53 24.17 -25.73
CA ASP A 330 35.08 25.18 -24.86
C ASP A 330 36.33 24.67 -24.09
N SER A 331 37.00 25.57 -23.37
CA SER A 331 38.23 25.27 -22.61
C SER A 331 38.05 24.21 -21.51
N ASN A 332 36.80 23.88 -21.15
CA ASN A 332 36.46 22.87 -20.15
C ASN A 332 36.03 21.54 -20.80
N GLY A 333 36.12 21.42 -22.14
CA GLY A 333 35.74 20.24 -22.87
C GLY A 333 34.24 20.13 -23.15
N ILE A 334 33.46 21.17 -22.88
CA ILE A 334 32.00 21.17 -23.12
C ILE A 334 31.77 21.50 -24.61
N VAL A 335 31.03 20.60 -25.26
CA VAL A 335 30.65 20.74 -26.67
C VAL A 335 29.36 21.55 -26.78
N LYS A 336 29.38 22.62 -27.56
CA LYS A 336 28.23 23.48 -27.88
C LYS A 336 27.92 23.46 -29.36
N LEU A 337 26.63 23.47 -29.68
CA LEU A 337 26.16 23.62 -31.06
C LEU A 337 26.35 25.06 -31.49
N VAL A 338 27.01 25.27 -32.64
CA VAL A 338 27.28 26.60 -33.19
C VAL A 338 26.43 26.86 -34.43
N GLU A 339 26.25 25.89 -35.30
CA GLU A 339 25.47 26.01 -36.54
C GLU A 339 24.92 24.65 -36.99
N SER A 340 23.68 24.65 -37.50
CA SER A 340 23.09 23.51 -38.24
C SER A 340 22.65 24.01 -39.63
N LYS A 341 23.10 23.37 -40.70
CA LYS A 341 22.66 23.63 -42.07
C LYS A 341 21.95 22.42 -42.65
#